data_a4aac543c2ecc3d5cebfdbad5713683e
#
_entry.id   a4aac543c2ecc3d5cebfdbad5713683e
#
_cell.length_a   1.000
_cell.length_b   1.000
_cell.length_c   1.000
_cell.angle_alpha   90.00
_cell.angle_beta   90.00
_cell.angle_gamma   90.00
#
_symmetry.space_group_name_H-M   'P 1'
#
loop_
_entity.id
_entity.type
_entity.pdbx_description
1 polymer ?
#
loop_
_entity_poly.entity_id
_entity_poly.type
_entity_poly.pdbx_seq_one_letter_code
_entity_poly.pdbx_strand_id
1 'polypeptide(L)'
;ELWEIDPAKHQPGFVMHTAGWPMESDTYGGAFLYHTEGNKVALGFVTGLGYSNPYLSPFEEFQRWKTHPNVRYYFENDKGENKGEITAKRLGYGARAINASGINALPQTVFPGGALVGCDAGFLNVSRIKGSHAAIKTGMLAAEAAFDALQAGRQHDTLKAYPAAFEKSWLYTELNKDRNFKNWFKYGLTIATIMNGFEQFVLRGRMPWTLRRTKPDYAYLKPASECKPIDYPKPDGKLTFDRLSSVFISNTNHEEEQPAHLTLKDASVPVNVNLAKYAGLEARYCPAGVYEFVKNEDNTDRLQINA
;
A
#
# COMPACT_ATOMS: atom_id res chain seq x y z
N GLU A 1 9.45 5.67 4.17
CA GLU A 1 10.57 6.58 4.43
C GLU A 1 11.83 5.81 4.78
N LEU A 2 12.97 6.40 4.46
CA LEU A 2 14.29 5.93 4.87
C LEU A 2 14.91 6.97 5.79
N TRP A 3 15.44 6.52 6.93
CA TRP A 3 16.04 7.39 7.93
C TRP A 3 17.41 6.88 8.36
N GLU A 4 18.30 7.79 8.70
CA GLU A 4 19.52 7.53 9.42
C GLU A 4 19.29 7.84 10.91
N ILE A 5 19.64 6.89 11.79
CA ILE A 5 19.36 6.97 13.22
C ILE A 5 20.66 6.89 14.02
N ASP A 6 20.58 7.18 15.31
CA ASP A 6 21.69 7.01 16.25
C ASP A 6 22.22 5.56 16.20
N PRO A 7 23.52 5.34 15.97
CA PRO A 7 24.12 4.01 16.01
C PRO A 7 23.86 3.23 17.28
N ALA A 8 23.72 3.92 18.43
CA ALA A 8 23.41 3.27 19.71
C ALA A 8 22.01 2.65 19.78
N LYS A 9 21.10 3.10 18.92
CA LYS A 9 19.73 2.56 18.80
C LYS A 9 19.55 1.61 17.61
N HIS A 10 20.58 1.52 16.77
CA HIS A 10 20.54 0.67 15.60
C HIS A 10 20.76 -0.80 15.97
N GLN A 11 19.91 -1.68 15.45
CA GLN A 11 19.95 -3.13 15.69
C GLN A 11 19.86 -3.88 14.35
N PRO A 12 20.99 -4.21 13.72
CA PRO A 12 20.99 -4.88 12.41
C PRO A 12 20.09 -6.11 12.39
N GLY A 13 19.18 -6.18 11.40
CA GLY A 13 18.23 -7.28 11.26
C GLY A 13 16.99 -7.20 12.15
N PHE A 14 16.84 -6.18 12.98
CA PHE A 14 15.61 -5.97 13.73
C PHE A 14 14.46 -5.61 12.79
N VAL A 15 13.33 -6.28 12.99
CA VAL A 15 12.10 -6.11 12.21
C VAL A 15 10.93 -5.93 13.18
N MET A 16 10.18 -4.84 13.01
CA MET A 16 8.95 -4.58 13.74
C MET A 16 7.80 -4.43 12.76
N HIS A 17 6.69 -5.14 13.03
CA HIS A 17 5.41 -4.91 12.37
C HIS A 17 4.38 -4.47 13.40
N THR A 18 3.50 -3.57 12.99
CA THR A 18 2.39 -3.09 13.83
C THR A 18 1.07 -3.17 13.07
N ALA A 19 -0.03 -3.28 13.80
CA ALA A 19 -1.40 -3.22 13.26
C ALA A 19 -2.29 -2.44 14.24
N GLY A 20 -3.39 -1.86 13.74
CA GLY A 20 -4.29 -1.02 14.52
C GLY A 20 -3.88 0.44 14.50
N TRP A 21 -3.69 1.03 15.69
CA TRP A 21 -3.40 2.46 15.80
C TRP A 21 -2.31 2.93 14.81
N PRO A 22 -2.49 4.12 14.16
CA PRO A 22 -3.53 5.13 14.38
C PRO A 22 -4.87 4.86 13.71
N MET A 23 -4.99 3.81 12.90
CA MET A 23 -6.25 3.46 12.23
C MET A 23 -7.22 2.76 13.18
N GLU A 24 -8.52 2.94 12.89
CA GLU A 24 -9.60 2.23 13.57
C GLU A 24 -9.59 0.73 13.18
N SER A 25 -10.25 -0.10 14.01
CA SER A 25 -10.24 -1.55 13.85
C SER A 25 -10.93 -2.08 12.58
N ASP A 26 -11.76 -1.25 11.94
CA ASP A 26 -12.45 -1.55 10.68
C ASP A 26 -11.61 -1.24 9.44
N THR A 27 -10.48 -0.56 9.62
CA THR A 27 -9.57 -0.18 8.54
C THR A 27 -8.37 -1.12 8.49
N TYR A 28 -8.27 -1.89 7.42
CA TYR A 28 -7.14 -2.79 7.18
C TYR A 28 -5.85 -2.02 6.94
N GLY A 29 -4.78 -2.43 7.59
CA GLY A 29 -3.45 -1.89 7.38
C GLY A 29 -2.54 -2.13 8.56
N GLY A 30 -1.44 -1.38 8.58
CA GLY A 30 -0.40 -1.48 9.61
C GLY A 30 0.88 -0.85 9.12
N ALA A 31 1.94 -1.03 9.90
CA ALA A 31 3.22 -0.45 9.58
C ALA A 31 4.37 -1.44 9.77
N PHE A 32 5.51 -1.09 9.20
CA PHE A 32 6.76 -1.79 9.39
C PHE A 32 7.89 -0.82 9.70
N LEU A 33 8.87 -1.30 10.46
CA LEU A 33 10.15 -0.64 10.71
C LEU A 33 11.24 -1.70 10.64
N TYR A 34 12.19 -1.51 9.72
CA TYR A 34 13.28 -2.46 9.45
C TYR A 34 14.61 -1.76 9.63
N HIS A 35 15.47 -2.29 10.48
CA HIS A 35 16.86 -1.87 10.59
C HIS A 35 17.66 -2.48 9.43
N THR A 36 18.21 -1.61 8.60
CA THR A 36 19.02 -1.97 7.43
C THR A 36 20.48 -1.62 7.66
N GLU A 37 21.33 -1.80 6.66
CA GLU A 37 22.75 -1.48 6.78
C GLU A 37 23.01 0.02 6.98
N GLY A 38 24.16 0.37 7.57
CA GLY A 38 24.65 1.74 7.68
C GLY A 38 23.81 2.63 8.60
N ASN A 39 23.40 2.12 9.76
CA ASN A 39 22.58 2.84 10.75
C ASN A 39 21.27 3.39 10.21
N LYS A 40 20.72 2.74 9.19
CA LYS A 40 19.48 3.17 8.56
C LYS A 40 18.29 2.31 9.00
N VAL A 41 17.14 2.96 9.03
CA VAL A 41 15.85 2.28 9.20
C VAL A 41 14.94 2.62 8.03
N ALA A 42 14.35 1.58 7.46
CA ALA A 42 13.28 1.72 6.48
C ALA A 42 11.95 1.53 7.21
N LEU A 43 11.06 2.48 7.07
CA LEU A 43 9.74 2.41 7.68
C LEU A 43 8.66 2.76 6.69
N GLY A 44 7.51 2.14 6.85
CA GLY A 44 6.37 2.37 5.99
C GLY A 44 5.05 2.07 6.67
N PHE A 45 4.02 2.68 6.11
CA PHE A 45 2.65 2.54 6.57
C PHE A 45 1.76 2.09 5.40
N VAL A 46 0.95 1.09 5.63
CA VAL A 46 0.08 0.50 4.63
C VAL A 46 -1.37 0.72 5.04
N THR A 47 -2.15 1.29 4.13
CA THR A 47 -3.60 1.48 4.32
C THR A 47 -4.35 0.74 3.22
N GLY A 48 -5.28 -0.13 3.59
CA GLY A 48 -6.18 -0.77 2.65
C GLY A 48 -7.15 0.25 2.07
N LEU A 49 -7.21 0.37 0.74
CA LEU A 49 -8.01 1.40 0.06
C LEU A 49 -9.53 1.18 0.14
N GLY A 50 -9.99 0.09 0.76
CA GLY A 50 -11.41 -0.15 1.07
C GLY A 50 -11.83 0.40 2.44
N TYR A 51 -11.24 1.50 2.90
CA TYR A 51 -11.67 2.19 4.12
C TYR A 51 -13.03 2.89 3.94
N SER A 52 -13.75 3.07 5.06
CA SER A 52 -15.12 3.61 5.03
C SER A 52 -15.17 5.14 5.15
N ASN A 53 -14.23 5.75 5.86
CA ASN A 53 -14.23 7.17 6.17
C ASN A 53 -13.48 7.98 5.09
N PRO A 54 -14.15 8.85 4.30
CA PRO A 54 -13.52 9.64 3.25
C PRO A 54 -12.55 10.72 3.77
N TYR A 55 -12.56 11.01 5.05
CA TYR A 55 -11.61 11.93 5.67
C TYR A 55 -10.26 11.30 6.00
N LEU A 56 -10.12 9.98 5.85
CA LEU A 56 -8.85 9.30 6.10
C LEU A 56 -7.81 9.70 5.04
N SER A 57 -6.63 10.06 5.49
CA SER A 57 -5.45 10.32 4.68
C SER A 57 -4.35 9.31 5.00
N PRO A 58 -4.02 8.39 4.09
CA PRO A 58 -2.93 7.42 4.33
C PRO A 58 -1.59 8.06 4.67
N PHE A 59 -1.31 9.22 4.06
CA PHE A 59 -0.09 9.98 4.35
C PHE A 59 -0.08 10.49 5.80
N GLU A 60 -1.17 11.11 6.25
CA GLU A 60 -1.26 11.68 7.60
C GLU A 60 -1.31 10.58 8.67
N GLU A 61 -1.94 9.44 8.39
CA GLU A 61 -1.89 8.28 9.29
C GLU A 61 -0.45 7.78 9.48
N PHE A 62 0.36 7.80 8.44
CA PHE A 62 1.77 7.48 8.54
C PHE A 62 2.54 8.49 9.40
N GLN A 63 2.26 9.80 9.25
CA GLN A 63 2.86 10.82 10.10
C GLN A 63 2.48 10.62 11.57
N ARG A 64 1.20 10.34 11.85
CA ARG A 64 0.72 10.02 13.20
C ARG A 64 1.41 8.78 13.78
N TRP A 65 1.52 7.72 13.00
CA TRP A 65 2.15 6.49 13.47
C TRP A 65 3.58 6.70 13.97
N LYS A 66 4.34 7.57 13.34
CA LYS A 66 5.72 7.90 13.78
C LYS A 66 5.76 8.52 15.16
N THR A 67 4.68 9.16 15.61
CA THR A 67 4.61 9.79 16.94
C THR A 67 4.37 8.80 18.08
N HIS A 68 4.06 7.54 17.80
CA HIS A 68 3.90 6.51 18.82
C HIS A 68 5.20 6.34 19.63
N PRO A 69 5.17 6.30 20.97
CA PRO A 69 6.39 6.27 21.79
C PRO A 69 7.39 5.18 21.39
N ASN A 70 6.92 3.96 21.11
CA ASN A 70 7.79 2.83 20.69
C ASN A 70 8.43 3.02 19.32
N VAL A 71 7.87 3.88 18.47
CA VAL A 71 8.41 4.21 17.15
C VAL A 71 9.31 5.44 17.24
N ARG A 72 8.82 6.50 17.86
CA ARG A 72 9.51 7.75 18.09
C ARG A 72 10.88 7.54 18.78
N TYR A 73 10.97 6.56 19.69
CA TYR A 73 12.19 6.16 20.39
C TYR A 73 13.41 6.04 19.47
N TYR A 74 13.25 5.53 18.27
CA TYR A 74 14.38 5.35 17.33
C TYR A 74 14.90 6.64 16.72
N PHE A 75 14.13 7.71 16.78
CA PHE A 75 14.39 8.98 16.10
C PHE A 75 14.80 10.12 17.04
N GLU A 76 14.57 9.98 18.34
CA GLU A 76 14.83 11.02 19.32
C GLU A 76 15.99 10.68 20.25
N ASN A 77 16.53 11.70 20.90
CA ASN A 77 17.43 11.51 22.03
C ASN A 77 16.63 11.07 23.27
N ASP A 78 17.04 9.98 23.92
CA ASP A 78 16.36 9.42 25.10
C ASP A 78 17.03 9.79 26.43
N LYS A 79 18.15 10.54 26.41
CA LYS A 79 18.98 10.84 27.57
C LYS A 79 19.34 12.32 27.66
N GLY A 80 19.67 12.76 28.90
CA GLY A 80 20.20 14.09 29.19
C GLY A 80 19.22 15.23 29.00
N GLU A 81 19.75 16.45 28.89
CA GLU A 81 18.97 17.68 28.76
C GLU A 81 18.17 17.77 27.47
N ASN A 82 18.65 17.12 26.41
CA ASN A 82 18.01 17.14 25.08
C ASN A 82 17.08 15.93 24.88
N LYS A 83 16.58 15.31 25.94
CA LYS A 83 15.63 14.19 25.83
C LYS A 83 14.38 14.61 25.07
N GLY A 84 14.01 13.79 24.07
CA GLY A 84 12.86 14.03 23.19
C GLY A 84 13.19 14.87 21.94
N GLU A 85 14.41 15.39 21.81
CA GLU A 85 14.84 16.06 20.60
C GLU A 85 15.07 15.03 19.46
N ILE A 86 14.55 15.32 18.26
CA ILE A 86 14.75 14.47 17.09
C ILE A 86 16.17 14.66 16.57
N THR A 87 16.94 13.59 16.60
CA THR A 87 18.33 13.54 16.15
C THR A 87 18.52 12.77 14.85
N ALA A 88 17.53 11.97 14.47
CA ALA A 88 17.53 11.20 13.27
C ALA A 88 17.32 12.08 12.01
N LYS A 89 17.88 11.64 10.87
CA LYS A 89 17.79 12.35 9.60
C LYS A 89 16.97 11.56 8.59
N ARG A 90 15.91 12.17 8.04
CA ARG A 90 15.14 11.60 6.94
C ARG A 90 15.95 11.69 5.64
N LEU A 91 16.13 10.56 4.95
CA LEU A 91 16.95 10.44 3.74
C LEU A 91 16.10 10.33 2.47
N GLY A 92 14.90 9.77 2.55
CA GLY A 92 14.06 9.54 1.38
C GLY A 92 12.61 9.24 1.73
N TYR A 93 11.78 9.36 0.72
CA TYR A 93 10.35 9.07 0.77
C TYR A 93 9.91 8.40 -0.53
N GLY A 94 8.90 7.57 -0.46
CA GLY A 94 8.24 7.00 -1.63
C GLY A 94 6.92 6.38 -1.24
N ALA A 95 6.02 6.26 -2.20
CA ALA A 95 4.76 5.56 -2.01
C ALA A 95 4.29 4.91 -3.31
N ARG A 96 3.54 3.84 -3.19
CA ARG A 96 2.87 3.18 -4.32
C ARG A 96 1.63 2.44 -3.87
N ALA A 97 0.68 2.29 -4.78
CA ALA A 97 -0.41 1.34 -4.63
C ALA A 97 0.06 -0.06 -5.03
N ILE A 98 -0.36 -1.08 -4.28
CA ILE A 98 -0.11 -2.48 -4.59
C ILE A 98 -1.41 -3.27 -4.52
N ASN A 99 -1.52 -4.32 -5.32
CA ASN A 99 -2.63 -5.27 -5.21
C ASN A 99 -2.33 -6.25 -4.06
N ALA A 100 -3.13 -6.16 -2.99
CA ALA A 100 -2.98 -6.97 -1.79
C ALA A 100 -4.16 -7.94 -1.58
N SER A 101 -4.87 -8.34 -2.62
CA SER A 101 -6.04 -9.23 -2.50
C SER A 101 -5.69 -10.72 -2.60
N GLY A 102 -4.44 -11.05 -2.89
CA GLY A 102 -3.93 -12.41 -2.94
C GLY A 102 -4.51 -13.23 -4.10
N ILE A 103 -4.37 -14.54 -4.02
CA ILE A 103 -4.70 -15.49 -5.10
C ILE A 103 -6.15 -15.38 -5.60
N ASN A 104 -7.08 -14.98 -4.73
CA ASN A 104 -8.51 -14.88 -5.09
C ASN A 104 -8.85 -13.69 -6.00
N ALA A 105 -7.91 -12.78 -6.21
CA ALA A 105 -8.08 -11.57 -7.01
C ALA A 105 -7.04 -11.45 -8.13
N LEU A 106 -6.35 -12.52 -8.46
CA LEU A 106 -5.46 -12.55 -9.62
C LEU A 106 -6.28 -12.31 -10.89
N PRO A 107 -5.88 -11.38 -11.75
CA PRO A 107 -6.49 -11.19 -13.05
C PRO A 107 -6.13 -12.33 -13.99
N GLN A 108 -6.67 -12.30 -15.21
CA GLN A 108 -6.12 -13.10 -16.29
C GLN A 108 -4.68 -12.65 -16.55
N THR A 109 -3.72 -13.53 -16.26
CA THR A 109 -2.29 -13.18 -16.24
C THR A 109 -1.64 -13.21 -17.61
N VAL A 110 -2.34 -13.69 -18.65
CA VAL A 110 -1.81 -13.79 -20.02
C VAL A 110 -2.80 -13.26 -21.03
N PHE A 111 -2.27 -12.64 -22.06
CA PHE A 111 -3.02 -12.13 -23.22
C PHE A 111 -2.12 -12.20 -24.47
N PRO A 112 -2.63 -12.03 -25.67
CA PRO A 112 -1.81 -12.07 -26.89
C PRO A 112 -0.64 -11.08 -26.82
N GLY A 113 0.58 -11.59 -26.88
CA GLY A 113 1.81 -10.79 -26.83
C GLY A 113 2.24 -10.31 -25.45
N GLY A 114 1.58 -10.70 -24.34
CA GLY A 114 1.93 -10.23 -23.03
C GLY A 114 1.60 -11.17 -21.87
N ALA A 115 2.28 -10.92 -20.74
CA ALA A 115 2.03 -11.61 -19.47
C ALA A 115 2.22 -10.66 -18.28
N LEU A 116 1.38 -10.83 -17.26
CA LEU A 116 1.48 -10.11 -15.98
C LEU A 116 2.19 -10.99 -14.95
N VAL A 117 3.17 -10.41 -14.27
CA VAL A 117 4.00 -11.08 -13.26
C VAL A 117 4.11 -10.24 -11.99
N GLY A 118 4.50 -10.85 -10.89
CA GLY A 118 4.84 -10.15 -9.65
C GLY A 118 3.69 -9.46 -8.94
N CYS A 119 4.04 -8.46 -8.13
CA CYS A 119 3.08 -7.76 -7.28
C CYS A 119 2.07 -6.92 -8.06
N ASP A 120 2.41 -6.47 -9.27
CA ASP A 120 1.50 -5.69 -10.11
C ASP A 120 0.34 -6.55 -10.61
N ALA A 121 0.57 -7.85 -10.84
CA ALA A 121 -0.48 -8.82 -11.09
C ALA A 121 -1.23 -9.28 -9.82
N GLY A 122 -0.69 -9.01 -8.62
CA GLY A 122 -1.31 -9.41 -7.35
C GLY A 122 -0.71 -10.66 -6.71
N PHE A 123 0.45 -11.13 -7.14
CA PHE A 123 1.13 -12.29 -6.55
C PHE A 123 1.80 -12.00 -5.18
N LEU A 124 1.49 -10.88 -4.55
CA LEU A 124 1.97 -10.56 -3.21
C LEU A 124 1.46 -11.59 -2.18
N ASN A 125 2.35 -12.14 -1.37
CA ASN A 125 1.93 -12.85 -0.16
C ASN A 125 1.56 -11.84 0.93
N VAL A 126 0.26 -11.64 1.11
CA VAL A 126 -0.30 -10.60 1.98
C VAL A 126 -0.04 -10.89 3.46
N SER A 127 -0.09 -12.15 3.87
CA SER A 127 0.11 -12.56 5.26
C SER A 127 1.54 -12.29 5.74
N ARG A 128 2.51 -12.40 4.83
CA ARG A 128 3.93 -12.15 5.10
C ARG A 128 4.38 -10.74 4.76
N ILE A 129 3.55 -9.97 4.04
CA ILE A 129 3.91 -8.65 3.48
C ILE A 129 5.18 -8.77 2.60
N LYS A 130 5.31 -9.84 1.85
CA LYS A 130 6.47 -10.15 1.01
C LYS A 130 6.04 -10.53 -0.40
N GLY A 131 6.67 -9.91 -1.39
CA GLY A 131 6.37 -10.13 -2.80
C GLY A 131 7.58 -10.52 -3.66
N SER A 132 8.82 -10.28 -3.20
CA SER A 132 10.02 -10.47 -4.01
C SER A 132 10.17 -11.90 -4.53
N HIS A 133 9.99 -12.91 -3.65
CA HIS A 133 10.05 -14.32 -4.04
C HIS A 133 8.96 -14.72 -5.03
N ALA A 134 7.76 -14.15 -4.88
CA ALA A 134 6.65 -14.38 -5.80
C ALA A 134 6.88 -13.72 -7.16
N ALA A 135 7.43 -12.49 -7.15
CA ALA A 135 7.80 -11.80 -8.38
C ALA A 135 8.88 -12.53 -9.16
N ILE A 136 9.93 -13.00 -8.48
CA ILE A 136 10.99 -13.81 -9.08
C ILE A 136 10.41 -15.10 -9.67
N LYS A 137 9.60 -15.86 -8.89
CA LYS A 137 9.06 -17.13 -9.37
C LYS A 137 8.13 -16.95 -10.56
N THR A 138 7.23 -15.98 -10.53
CA THR A 138 6.33 -15.71 -11.65
C THR A 138 7.08 -15.20 -12.88
N GLY A 139 8.11 -14.38 -12.70
CA GLY A 139 9.01 -13.96 -13.77
C GLY A 139 9.72 -15.13 -14.44
N MET A 140 10.27 -16.07 -13.67
CA MET A 140 10.87 -17.31 -14.19
C MET A 140 9.89 -18.10 -15.02
N LEU A 141 8.69 -18.40 -14.49
CA LEU A 141 7.68 -19.19 -15.18
C LEU A 141 7.17 -18.53 -16.47
N ALA A 142 7.05 -17.20 -16.48
CA ALA A 142 6.66 -16.46 -17.67
C ALA A 142 7.78 -16.47 -18.73
N ALA A 143 9.04 -16.32 -18.28
CA ALA A 143 10.19 -16.36 -19.19
C ALA A 143 10.37 -17.75 -19.83
N GLU A 144 10.24 -18.82 -19.07
CA GLU A 144 10.28 -20.20 -19.57
C GLU A 144 9.17 -20.43 -20.61
N ALA A 145 7.93 -20.03 -20.31
CA ALA A 145 6.81 -20.16 -21.24
C ALA A 145 7.00 -19.32 -22.54
N ALA A 146 7.58 -18.12 -22.41
CA ALA A 146 7.88 -17.27 -23.56
C ALA A 146 8.99 -17.87 -24.43
N PHE A 147 10.05 -18.39 -23.82
CA PHE A 147 11.14 -19.05 -24.52
C PHE A 147 10.62 -20.24 -25.34
N ASP A 148 9.84 -21.12 -24.74
CA ASP A 148 9.27 -22.30 -25.42
C ASP A 148 8.35 -21.89 -26.59
N ALA A 149 7.58 -20.83 -26.42
CA ALA A 149 6.72 -20.30 -27.47
C ALA A 149 7.53 -19.80 -28.66
N LEU A 150 8.60 -19.04 -28.40
CA LEU A 150 9.49 -18.51 -29.45
C LEU A 150 10.26 -19.61 -30.16
N GLN A 151 10.79 -20.60 -29.42
CA GLN A 151 11.44 -21.78 -30.04
C GLN A 151 10.51 -22.57 -30.94
N ALA A 152 9.21 -22.60 -30.62
CA ALA A 152 8.18 -23.22 -31.45
C ALA A 152 7.66 -22.31 -32.58
N GLY A 153 8.30 -21.16 -32.85
CA GLY A 153 7.90 -20.20 -33.88
C GLY A 153 6.61 -19.43 -33.61
N ARG A 154 6.09 -19.47 -32.38
CA ARG A 154 4.85 -18.80 -32.00
C ARG A 154 5.18 -17.37 -31.46
N GLN A 155 4.82 -16.36 -32.24
CA GLN A 155 4.95 -14.96 -31.86
C GLN A 155 3.57 -14.37 -31.55
N HIS A 156 3.53 -13.37 -30.67
CA HIS A 156 2.32 -12.69 -30.20
C HIS A 156 1.26 -13.67 -29.67
N ASP A 157 1.70 -14.83 -29.16
CA ASP A 157 0.85 -15.88 -28.62
C ASP A 157 0.38 -15.56 -27.19
N THR A 158 -0.68 -16.24 -26.76
CA THR A 158 -1.12 -16.26 -25.38
C THR A 158 -0.39 -17.38 -24.64
N LEU A 159 0.48 -17.02 -23.70
CA LEU A 159 1.37 -17.95 -22.98
C LEU A 159 0.61 -18.85 -21.98
N LYS A 160 -0.30 -19.70 -22.44
CA LYS A 160 -1.14 -20.57 -21.59
C LYS A 160 -0.33 -21.52 -20.69
N ALA A 161 0.91 -21.81 -21.06
CA ALA A 161 1.81 -22.64 -20.23
C ALA A 161 2.18 -21.94 -18.89
N TYR A 162 2.26 -20.61 -18.88
CA TYR A 162 2.62 -19.85 -17.68
C TYR A 162 1.60 -20.02 -16.54
N PRO A 163 0.30 -19.71 -16.67
CA PRO A 163 -0.65 -19.93 -15.58
C PRO A 163 -0.75 -21.42 -15.19
N ALA A 164 -0.65 -22.35 -16.12
CA ALA A 164 -0.65 -23.78 -15.81
C ALA A 164 0.59 -24.22 -15.00
N ALA A 165 1.76 -23.63 -15.26
CA ALA A 165 2.97 -23.85 -14.48
C ALA A 165 2.88 -23.21 -13.10
N PHE A 166 2.28 -22.02 -13.00
CA PHE A 166 2.03 -21.36 -11.70
C PHE A 166 1.15 -22.24 -10.80
N GLU A 167 0.02 -22.78 -11.30
CA GLU A 167 -0.88 -23.64 -10.53
C GLU A 167 -0.19 -24.89 -9.96
N LYS A 168 0.83 -25.41 -10.64
CA LYS A 168 1.64 -26.56 -10.20
C LYS A 168 2.80 -26.18 -9.28
N SER A 169 3.06 -24.88 -9.11
CA SER A 169 4.24 -24.40 -8.38
C SER A 169 4.01 -24.37 -6.85
N TRP A 170 5.13 -24.34 -6.11
CA TRP A 170 5.10 -24.12 -4.67
C TRP A 170 4.47 -22.78 -4.30
N LEU A 171 4.58 -21.77 -5.20
CA LEU A 171 4.03 -20.44 -4.97
C LEU A 171 2.50 -20.47 -4.92
N TYR A 172 1.86 -21.22 -5.81
CA TYR A 172 0.41 -21.44 -5.76
C TYR A 172 -0.02 -22.02 -4.42
N THR A 173 0.70 -23.06 -3.96
CA THR A 173 0.43 -23.70 -2.66
C THR A 173 0.56 -22.70 -1.51
N GLU A 174 1.61 -21.86 -1.53
CA GLU A 174 1.83 -20.83 -0.52
C GLU A 174 0.71 -19.81 -0.51
N LEU A 175 0.41 -19.20 -1.65
CA LEU A 175 -0.63 -18.17 -1.75
C LEU A 175 -2.04 -18.73 -1.44
N ASN A 176 -2.30 -19.97 -1.79
CA ASN A 176 -3.58 -20.61 -1.50
C ASN A 176 -3.76 -20.89 0.01
N LYS A 177 -2.70 -21.16 0.75
CA LYS A 177 -2.76 -21.25 2.22
C LYS A 177 -3.22 -19.94 2.86
N ASP A 178 -2.85 -18.82 2.29
CA ASP A 178 -3.12 -17.49 2.83
C ASP A 178 -4.36 -16.83 2.20
N ARG A 179 -5.12 -17.56 1.39
CA ARG A 179 -6.22 -17.00 0.56
C ARG A 179 -7.32 -16.26 1.32
N ASN A 180 -7.49 -16.54 2.62
CA ASN A 180 -8.50 -15.89 3.46
C ASN A 180 -7.93 -14.74 4.30
N PHE A 181 -6.60 -14.63 4.43
CA PHE A 181 -5.92 -13.78 5.40
C PHE A 181 -6.50 -12.35 5.44
N LYS A 182 -6.46 -11.64 4.32
CA LYS A 182 -6.98 -10.27 4.24
C LYS A 182 -8.50 -10.20 4.44
N ASN A 183 -9.22 -11.24 4.03
CA ASN A 183 -10.67 -11.22 4.02
C ASN A 183 -11.29 -11.29 5.42
N TRP A 184 -10.58 -11.80 6.42
CA TRP A 184 -11.02 -11.78 7.80
C TRP A 184 -11.06 -10.36 8.39
N PHE A 185 -10.24 -9.45 7.90
CA PHE A 185 -10.20 -8.07 8.41
C PHE A 185 -11.48 -7.27 8.18
N LYS A 186 -12.38 -7.73 7.32
CA LYS A 186 -13.72 -7.12 7.19
C LYS A 186 -14.56 -7.21 8.46
N TYR A 187 -14.19 -8.11 9.39
CA TYR A 187 -14.85 -8.30 10.67
C TYR A 187 -14.10 -7.61 11.84
N GLY A 188 -13.14 -6.76 11.52
CA GLY A 188 -12.31 -6.05 12.48
C GLY A 188 -11.03 -6.80 12.88
N LEU A 189 -10.11 -6.07 13.50
CA LEU A 189 -8.76 -6.56 13.81
C LEU A 189 -8.78 -7.78 14.75
N THR A 190 -9.60 -7.77 15.79
CA THR A 190 -9.64 -8.85 16.80
C THR A 190 -10.08 -10.18 16.17
N ILE A 191 -11.18 -10.17 15.43
CA ILE A 191 -11.70 -11.39 14.75
C ILE A 191 -10.70 -11.85 13.71
N ALA A 192 -10.12 -10.93 12.93
CA ALA A 192 -9.10 -11.26 11.95
C ALA A 192 -7.89 -11.95 12.58
N THR A 193 -7.41 -11.44 13.72
CA THR A 193 -6.25 -12.02 14.42
C THR A 193 -6.55 -13.46 14.89
N ILE A 194 -7.70 -13.67 15.54
CA ILE A 194 -8.09 -14.99 16.04
C ILE A 194 -8.26 -15.98 14.88
N MET A 195 -9.00 -15.60 13.85
CA MET A 195 -9.31 -16.49 12.74
C MET A 195 -8.10 -16.78 11.85
N ASN A 196 -7.26 -15.78 11.60
CA ASN A 196 -5.99 -16.02 10.90
C ASN A 196 -5.06 -16.90 11.71
N GLY A 197 -4.97 -16.70 13.04
CA GLY A 197 -4.22 -17.60 13.92
C GLY A 197 -4.74 -19.03 13.84
N PHE A 198 -6.05 -19.23 13.93
CA PHE A 198 -6.66 -20.56 13.80
C PHE A 198 -6.38 -21.21 12.43
N GLU A 199 -6.59 -20.47 11.33
CA GLU A 199 -6.33 -20.99 9.98
C GLU A 199 -4.84 -21.34 9.75
N GLN A 200 -3.92 -20.52 10.25
CA GLN A 200 -2.50 -20.72 10.01
C GLN A 200 -1.89 -21.79 10.93
N PHE A 201 -2.20 -21.78 12.22
CA PHE A 201 -1.56 -22.67 13.20
C PHE A 201 -2.30 -23.99 13.42
N VAL A 202 -3.65 -23.97 13.43
CA VAL A 202 -4.46 -25.16 13.67
C VAL A 202 -4.74 -25.89 12.35
N LEU A 203 -5.33 -25.21 11.37
CA LEU A 203 -5.69 -25.80 10.08
C LEU A 203 -4.53 -25.87 9.09
N ARG A 204 -3.43 -25.15 9.36
CA ARG A 204 -2.22 -25.12 8.51
C ARG A 204 -2.51 -24.82 7.05
N GLY A 205 -3.45 -23.90 6.81
CA GLY A 205 -3.88 -23.50 5.48
C GLY A 205 -4.81 -24.48 4.76
N ARG A 206 -5.28 -25.55 5.43
CA ARG A 206 -6.17 -26.58 4.86
C ARG A 206 -7.65 -26.26 5.16
N MET A 207 -8.07 -25.01 4.91
CA MET A 207 -9.47 -24.62 5.11
C MET A 207 -10.38 -25.22 4.06
N PRO A 208 -11.56 -25.75 4.43
CA PRO A 208 -12.58 -26.20 3.47
C PRO A 208 -13.38 -25.03 2.85
N TRP A 209 -13.15 -23.79 3.29
CA TRP A 209 -13.84 -22.60 2.82
C TRP A 209 -12.87 -21.60 2.17
N THR A 210 -13.45 -20.69 1.36
CA THR A 210 -12.77 -19.53 0.79
C THR A 210 -13.63 -18.30 0.99
N LEU A 211 -13.10 -17.31 1.70
CA LEU A 211 -13.74 -16.02 1.86
C LEU A 211 -13.49 -15.15 0.61
N ARG A 212 -14.54 -14.57 0.07
CA ARG A 212 -14.45 -13.68 -1.09
C ARG A 212 -14.94 -12.29 -0.75
N ARG A 213 -14.28 -11.29 -1.29
CA ARG A 213 -14.78 -9.91 -1.33
C ARG A 213 -15.54 -9.75 -2.65
N THR A 214 -16.80 -9.33 -2.55
CA THR A 214 -17.68 -9.18 -3.71
C THR A 214 -17.85 -7.73 -4.15
N LYS A 215 -17.38 -6.79 -3.32
CA LYS A 215 -17.47 -5.35 -3.59
C LYS A 215 -16.09 -4.80 -3.90
N PRO A 216 -15.96 -3.89 -4.89
CA PRO A 216 -14.72 -3.14 -5.12
C PRO A 216 -14.43 -2.22 -3.93
N ASP A 217 -13.16 -1.84 -3.75
CA ASP A 217 -12.73 -1.07 -2.57
C ASP A 217 -13.50 0.26 -2.41
N TYR A 218 -13.78 0.99 -3.50
CA TYR A 218 -14.53 2.24 -3.44
C TYR A 218 -15.99 2.07 -2.93
N ALA A 219 -16.57 0.89 -3.05
CA ALA A 219 -17.96 0.63 -2.63
C ALA A 219 -18.13 0.46 -1.12
N TYR A 220 -17.04 0.51 -0.34
CA TYR A 220 -17.09 0.55 1.12
C TYR A 220 -17.13 1.97 1.67
N LEU A 221 -16.87 2.97 0.84
CA LEU A 221 -16.84 4.36 1.23
C LEU A 221 -18.23 4.84 1.66
N LYS A 222 -18.31 5.48 2.82
CA LYS A 222 -19.52 6.12 3.34
C LYS A 222 -19.57 7.59 2.92
N PRO A 223 -20.77 8.19 2.82
CA PRO A 223 -20.89 9.63 2.66
C PRO A 223 -20.18 10.38 3.79
N ALA A 224 -19.57 11.52 3.47
CA ALA A 224 -18.88 12.37 4.44
C ALA A 224 -19.78 12.80 5.61
N SER A 225 -21.08 13.00 5.34
CA SER A 225 -22.09 13.34 6.35
C SER A 225 -22.32 12.25 7.42
N GLU A 226 -21.95 11.01 7.13
CA GLU A 226 -22.04 9.87 8.05
C GLU A 226 -20.73 9.60 8.79
N CYS A 227 -19.69 10.36 8.52
CA CYS A 227 -18.35 10.15 9.06
C CYS A 227 -17.86 11.35 9.87
N LYS A 228 -17.05 11.09 10.87
CA LYS A 228 -16.37 12.16 11.61
C LYS A 228 -15.13 12.60 10.83
N PRO A 229 -14.93 13.91 10.62
CA PRO A 229 -13.66 14.42 10.15
C PRO A 229 -12.51 13.98 11.08
N ILE A 230 -11.35 13.72 10.49
CA ILE A 230 -10.15 13.38 11.23
C ILE A 230 -9.29 14.64 11.32
N ASP A 231 -9.03 15.10 12.53
CA ASP A 231 -8.14 16.23 12.76
C ASP A 231 -6.69 15.72 12.84
N TYR A 232 -5.93 15.99 11.79
CA TYR A 232 -4.53 15.62 11.71
C TYR A 232 -3.65 16.72 12.29
N PRO A 233 -2.73 16.40 13.23
CA PRO A 233 -1.79 17.36 13.76
C PRO A 233 -0.94 17.99 12.64
N LYS A 234 -0.65 19.28 12.78
CA LYS A 234 0.31 19.94 11.88
C LYS A 234 1.69 19.27 12.03
N PRO A 235 2.40 19.03 10.92
CA PRO A 235 3.74 18.46 10.99
C PRO A 235 4.72 19.39 11.70
N ASP A 236 5.66 18.81 12.45
CA ASP A 236 6.67 19.53 13.23
C ASP A 236 7.94 19.86 12.43
N GLY A 237 8.06 19.34 11.21
CA GLY A 237 9.23 19.51 10.34
C GLY A 237 10.48 18.76 10.81
N LYS A 238 10.39 17.93 11.85
CA LYS A 238 11.48 17.15 12.43
C LYS A 238 11.24 15.65 12.37
N LEU A 239 10.15 15.17 12.97
CA LEU A 239 9.70 13.78 12.90
C LEU A 239 8.57 13.62 11.88
N THR A 240 7.67 14.60 11.83
CA THR A 240 6.52 14.61 10.93
C THR A 240 6.68 15.72 9.90
N PHE A 241 6.24 15.47 8.68
CA PHE A 241 6.47 16.36 7.55
C PHE A 241 5.19 16.54 6.73
N ASP A 242 5.11 17.63 6.00
CA ASP A 242 4.07 17.85 5.01
C ASP A 242 4.32 16.98 3.74
N ARG A 243 3.28 16.86 2.95
CA ARG A 243 3.28 16.01 1.75
C ARG A 243 4.22 16.54 0.68
N LEU A 244 4.22 17.86 0.43
CA LEU A 244 5.02 18.46 -0.65
C LEU A 244 6.52 18.30 -0.39
N SER A 245 6.98 18.58 0.84
CA SER A 245 8.39 18.35 1.21
C SER A 245 8.78 16.87 1.16
N SER A 246 7.82 15.97 1.36
CA SER A 246 8.05 14.52 1.21
C SER A 246 8.19 14.11 -0.26
N VAL A 247 7.34 14.64 -1.14
CA VAL A 247 7.43 14.40 -2.58
C VAL A 247 8.74 14.93 -3.14
N PHE A 248 9.19 16.09 -2.70
CA PHE A 248 10.47 16.67 -3.11
C PHE A 248 11.65 15.71 -2.91
N ILE A 249 11.73 15.05 -1.74
CA ILE A 249 12.81 14.08 -1.47
C ILE A 249 12.56 12.68 -2.05
N SER A 250 11.42 12.44 -2.69
CA SER A 250 11.20 11.17 -3.41
C SER A 250 12.06 11.04 -4.65
N ASN A 251 12.58 12.16 -5.12
CA ASN A 251 13.39 12.26 -6.34
C ASN A 251 12.70 11.67 -7.57
N THR A 252 11.38 11.81 -7.63
CA THR A 252 10.56 11.40 -8.77
C THR A 252 10.65 12.48 -9.84
N ASN A 253 11.08 12.11 -11.04
CA ASN A 253 11.17 12.98 -12.19
C ASN A 253 10.23 12.50 -13.29
N HIS A 254 9.61 13.43 -13.98
CA HIS A 254 8.77 13.20 -15.14
C HIS A 254 9.28 14.05 -16.31
N GLU A 255 9.03 13.57 -17.53
CA GLU A 255 9.23 14.35 -18.73
C GLU A 255 8.18 15.46 -18.80
N GLU A 256 8.60 16.74 -18.84
CA GLU A 256 7.68 17.88 -18.79
C GLU A 256 6.71 17.93 -19.98
N GLU A 257 7.15 17.46 -21.15
CA GLU A 257 6.38 17.46 -22.39
C GLU A 257 5.61 16.16 -22.65
N GLN A 258 5.62 15.20 -21.71
CA GLN A 258 4.86 13.96 -21.92
C GLN A 258 3.36 14.22 -21.96
N PRO A 259 2.59 13.45 -22.75
CA PRO A 259 1.14 13.54 -22.73
C PRO A 259 0.59 13.26 -21.32
N ALA A 260 -0.43 14.02 -20.89
CA ALA A 260 -1.08 13.80 -19.61
C ALA A 260 -1.66 12.37 -19.54
N HIS A 261 -1.14 11.56 -18.64
CA HIS A 261 -1.58 10.15 -18.46
C HIS A 261 -2.76 10.02 -17.50
N LEU A 262 -3.02 11.05 -16.69
CA LEU A 262 -4.16 11.11 -15.79
C LEU A 262 -5.29 11.89 -16.46
N THR A 263 -6.31 11.18 -16.92
CA THR A 263 -7.47 11.75 -17.58
C THR A 263 -8.76 11.41 -16.86
N LEU A 264 -9.72 12.31 -16.89
CA LEU A 264 -11.05 12.08 -16.32
C LEU A 264 -11.98 11.52 -17.39
N LYS A 265 -12.60 10.39 -17.10
CA LYS A 265 -13.65 9.82 -17.96
C LYS A 265 -14.88 10.73 -18.01
N ASP A 266 -15.19 11.38 -16.89
CA ASP A 266 -16.25 12.37 -16.73
C ASP A 266 -15.75 13.48 -15.82
N ALA A 267 -15.57 14.67 -16.37
CA ALA A 267 -15.02 15.84 -15.67
C ALA A 267 -15.97 16.39 -14.58
N SER A 268 -17.24 16.00 -14.58
CA SER A 268 -18.22 16.46 -13.58
C SER A 268 -18.16 15.64 -12.27
N VAL A 269 -17.71 14.40 -12.33
CA VAL A 269 -17.73 13.47 -11.18
C VAL A 269 -16.92 13.97 -9.99
N PRO A 270 -15.70 14.51 -10.15
CA PRO A 270 -14.93 14.99 -9.01
C PRO A 270 -15.65 16.03 -8.16
N VAL A 271 -16.34 16.96 -8.76
CA VAL A 271 -17.05 18.03 -8.04
C VAL A 271 -18.46 17.59 -7.63
N ASN A 272 -19.25 17.10 -8.58
CA ASN A 272 -20.67 16.84 -8.35
C ASN A 272 -20.93 15.58 -7.49
N VAL A 273 -19.97 14.65 -7.45
CA VAL A 273 -20.08 13.42 -6.68
C VAL A 273 -19.04 13.37 -5.57
N ASN A 274 -17.75 13.44 -5.92
CA ASN A 274 -16.69 13.15 -4.95
C ASN A 274 -16.53 14.28 -3.93
N LEU A 275 -16.50 15.53 -4.36
CA LEU A 275 -16.45 16.67 -3.44
C LEU A 275 -17.75 16.80 -2.66
N ALA A 276 -18.90 16.76 -3.32
CA ALA A 276 -20.20 16.98 -2.70
C ALA A 276 -20.58 15.87 -1.69
N LYS A 277 -20.31 14.61 -2.02
CA LYS A 277 -20.74 13.45 -1.21
C LYS A 277 -19.65 12.91 -0.30
N TYR A 278 -18.39 12.98 -0.73
CA TYR A 278 -17.25 12.35 -0.06
C TYR A 278 -16.16 13.34 0.34
N ALA A 279 -16.48 14.64 0.37
CA ALA A 279 -15.59 15.71 0.77
C ALA A 279 -14.24 15.75 0.01
N GLY A 280 -14.24 15.37 -1.28
CA GLY A 280 -13.04 15.45 -2.14
C GLY A 280 -11.91 14.53 -1.70
N LEU A 281 -12.20 13.23 -1.57
CA LEU A 281 -11.23 12.23 -1.09
C LEU A 281 -9.95 12.15 -1.94
N GLU A 282 -9.98 12.59 -3.18
CA GLU A 282 -8.82 12.61 -4.08
C GLU A 282 -7.66 13.40 -3.47
N ALA A 283 -7.95 14.51 -2.83
CA ALA A 283 -6.93 15.33 -2.16
C ALA A 283 -6.28 14.63 -0.95
N ARG A 284 -6.81 13.48 -0.50
CA ARG A 284 -6.33 12.77 0.69
C ARG A 284 -5.67 11.43 0.37
N TYR A 285 -6.24 10.62 -0.54
CA TYR A 285 -5.68 9.30 -0.80
C TYR A 285 -4.36 9.34 -1.56
N CYS A 286 -4.10 10.40 -2.32
CA CYS A 286 -2.87 10.52 -3.10
C CYS A 286 -1.69 10.91 -2.19
N PRO A 287 -0.66 10.06 -2.08
CA PRO A 287 0.49 10.34 -1.23
C PRO A 287 1.46 11.35 -1.83
N ALA A 288 1.26 11.72 -3.11
CA ALA A 288 2.08 12.69 -3.84
C ALA A 288 1.41 14.07 -4.00
N GLY A 289 0.16 14.24 -3.54
CA GLY A 289 -0.54 15.53 -3.66
C GLY A 289 -0.90 15.92 -5.09
N VAL A 290 -1.08 14.91 -5.96
CA VAL A 290 -1.40 15.13 -7.39
C VAL A 290 -2.76 15.80 -7.58
N TYR A 291 -3.71 15.53 -6.68
CA TYR A 291 -5.08 16.01 -6.81
C TYR A 291 -5.40 17.09 -5.80
N GLU A 292 -5.92 18.22 -6.28
CA GLU A 292 -6.33 19.36 -5.47
C GLU A 292 -7.70 19.88 -5.92
N PHE A 293 -8.54 20.29 -4.96
CA PHE A 293 -9.75 21.05 -5.26
C PHE A 293 -9.44 22.53 -5.14
N VAL A 294 -9.60 23.25 -6.23
CA VAL A 294 -9.33 24.69 -6.32
C VAL A 294 -10.55 25.43 -6.84
N LYS A 295 -10.60 26.74 -6.58
CA LYS A 295 -11.66 27.60 -7.10
C LYS A 295 -11.29 28.16 -8.48
N ASN A 296 -12.26 28.18 -9.37
CA ASN A 296 -12.21 28.93 -10.60
C ASN A 296 -12.41 30.47 -10.35
N GLU A 297 -12.25 31.27 -11.35
CA GLU A 297 -12.49 32.71 -11.28
C GLU A 297 -13.94 33.07 -10.89
N ASP A 298 -14.90 32.28 -11.30
CA ASP A 298 -16.33 32.38 -10.96
C ASP A 298 -16.69 31.77 -9.58
N ASN A 299 -15.69 31.40 -8.77
CA ASN A 299 -15.81 30.79 -7.45
C ASN A 299 -16.41 29.36 -7.45
N THR A 300 -16.57 28.71 -8.59
CA THR A 300 -16.93 27.29 -8.68
C THR A 300 -15.74 26.41 -8.37
N ASP A 301 -16.01 25.19 -7.88
CA ASP A 301 -14.95 24.20 -7.59
C ASP A 301 -14.53 23.45 -8.85
N ARG A 302 -13.24 23.14 -8.95
CA ARG A 302 -12.70 22.19 -9.92
C ARG A 302 -11.63 21.29 -9.31
N LEU A 303 -11.49 20.08 -9.85
CA LEU A 303 -10.33 19.24 -9.57
C LEU A 303 -9.16 19.69 -10.45
N GLN A 304 -8.05 20.03 -9.81
CA GLN A 304 -6.76 20.24 -10.46
C GLN A 304 -5.92 18.97 -10.32
N ILE A 305 -5.33 18.55 -11.44
CA ILE A 305 -4.43 17.38 -11.50
C ILE A 305 -3.03 17.91 -11.78
N ASN A 306 -2.13 17.78 -10.80
CA ASN A 306 -0.73 18.20 -10.87
C ASN A 306 0.10 16.94 -11.20
N ALA A 307 0.12 16.53 -12.47
CA ALA A 307 0.79 15.32 -12.94
C ALA A 307 2.09 15.61 -13.64
#